data_a0af1e1404fd5179a8f7ebe6dcf9a35a
#
_entry.id   a0af1e1404fd5179a8f7ebe6dcf9a35a
#
_cell.length_a   1.000
_cell.length_b   1.000
_cell.length_c   1.000
_cell.angle_alpha   90.00
_cell.angle_beta   90.00
_cell.angle_gamma   90.00
#
_symmetry.space_group_name_H-M   'P 1'
#
loop_
_entity.id
_entity.type
_entity.pdbx_description
1 polymer ?
#
loop_
_entity_poly.entity_id
_entity_poly.type
_entity_poly.pdbx_seq_one_letter_code
_entity_poly.pdbx_strand_id
1 'polypeptide(L)'
;AKNRGLHRKLLSVPVLTPRLSSYWVHWVTPIPSTVVRPLIEGLRNEAIVRDLQSENIFPNISPMGYIPAVNTALEDLREGRIETAWSDALWRPTEVITPLRSVVRSGLILEQRTRKISASVPSVYKCFAGIGDRRGWYYATVLWQLRGWIDRLLGGTGLRRGRRHPDDLRVGDVLDFWRVEDVQQNHLIRLRAEMKLPGNAWIQFKSIPQIDGTSMLELNVIFAPKGLLGLLYWYSLSPIHRWLFNGLIQQIVKRAEESEPRT
;
A
#
# COMPACT_ATOMS: atom_id res chain seq x y z
N ALA A 1 -16.22 -2.68 -15.80
CA ALA A 1 -15.30 -2.70 -16.94
C ALA A 1 -15.63 -1.55 -17.91
N LYS A 2 -16.86 -1.47 -18.42
CA LYS A 2 -17.31 -0.46 -19.40
C LYS A 2 -17.04 0.99 -18.93
N ASN A 3 -17.44 1.33 -17.72
CA ASN A 3 -17.28 2.67 -17.14
C ASN A 3 -15.81 3.07 -16.83
N ARG A 4 -14.89 2.08 -16.83
CA ARG A 4 -13.45 2.31 -16.71
C ARG A 4 -12.71 2.25 -18.05
N GLY A 5 -13.41 2.12 -19.18
CA GLY A 5 -12.79 1.96 -20.52
C GLY A 5 -12.01 0.65 -20.66
N LEU A 6 -12.26 -0.35 -19.82
CA LEU A 6 -11.53 -1.62 -19.82
C LEU A 6 -12.27 -2.65 -20.67
N HIS A 7 -11.62 -3.14 -21.71
CA HIS A 7 -12.08 -4.30 -22.48
C HIS A 7 -11.64 -5.59 -21.78
N ARG A 8 -12.59 -6.36 -21.29
CA ARG A 8 -12.33 -7.65 -20.63
C ARG A 8 -13.06 -8.77 -21.34
N LYS A 9 -12.35 -9.87 -21.60
CA LYS A 9 -12.97 -11.11 -22.08
C LYS A 9 -13.57 -11.85 -20.88
N LEU A 10 -14.85 -12.19 -20.98
CA LEU A 10 -15.54 -13.00 -19.98
C LEU A 10 -15.47 -14.47 -20.42
N LEU A 11 -14.85 -15.30 -19.59
CA LEU A 11 -14.85 -16.77 -19.74
C LEU A 11 -15.82 -17.33 -18.70
N SER A 12 -16.89 -17.97 -19.20
CA SER A 12 -17.83 -18.69 -18.33
C SER A 12 -17.21 -20.03 -17.93
N VAL A 13 -17.07 -20.27 -16.63
CA VAL A 13 -16.55 -21.52 -16.07
C VAL A 13 -17.69 -22.25 -15.37
N PRO A 14 -18.18 -23.37 -15.90
CA PRO A 14 -19.45 -24.00 -15.47
C PRO A 14 -19.37 -24.70 -14.10
N VAL A 15 -18.20 -24.90 -13.51
CA VAL A 15 -18.01 -25.72 -12.30
C VAL A 15 -17.14 -25.05 -11.25
N LEU A 16 -17.44 -23.80 -10.89
CA LEU A 16 -16.73 -23.17 -9.77
C LEU A 16 -17.67 -23.07 -8.55
N THR A 17 -17.35 -23.84 -7.51
CA THR A 17 -17.99 -23.63 -6.21
C THR A 17 -17.58 -22.25 -5.65
N PRO A 18 -18.40 -21.59 -4.84
CA PRO A 18 -18.05 -20.30 -4.22
C PRO A 18 -16.72 -20.32 -3.48
N ARG A 19 -16.36 -21.47 -2.88
CA ARG A 19 -15.06 -21.65 -2.20
C ARG A 19 -13.89 -21.59 -3.18
N LEU A 20 -13.94 -22.35 -4.28
CA LEU A 20 -12.91 -22.33 -5.33
C LEU A 20 -12.81 -20.95 -5.97
N SER A 21 -13.93 -20.28 -6.24
CA SER A 21 -13.94 -18.90 -6.72
C SER A 21 -13.25 -17.92 -5.77
N SER A 22 -13.47 -18.03 -4.47
CA SER A 22 -12.83 -17.14 -3.49
C SER A 22 -11.34 -17.35 -3.40
N TYR A 23 -10.85 -18.60 -3.51
CA TYR A 23 -9.41 -18.89 -3.58
C TYR A 23 -8.79 -18.39 -4.89
N TRP A 24 -9.45 -18.55 -6.01
CA TRP A 24 -8.99 -18.02 -7.30
C TRP A 24 -8.85 -16.50 -7.25
N VAL A 25 -9.85 -15.79 -6.72
CA VAL A 25 -9.78 -14.34 -6.55
C VAL A 25 -8.61 -13.94 -5.65
N HIS A 26 -8.35 -14.68 -4.56
CA HIS A 26 -7.21 -14.43 -3.68
C HIS A 26 -5.86 -14.54 -4.41
N TRP A 27 -5.72 -15.51 -5.33
CA TRP A 27 -4.48 -15.70 -6.08
C TRP A 27 -4.29 -14.69 -7.22
N VAL A 28 -5.37 -14.33 -7.90
CA VAL A 28 -5.33 -13.46 -9.09
C VAL A 28 -5.44 -11.97 -8.74
N THR A 29 -6.08 -11.66 -7.61
CA THR A 29 -6.26 -10.28 -7.15
C THR A 29 -5.59 -10.05 -5.79
N PRO A 30 -5.30 -8.81 -5.40
CA PRO A 30 -4.77 -8.51 -4.06
C PRO A 30 -5.82 -8.65 -2.94
N ILE A 31 -7.02 -9.14 -3.22
CA ILE A 31 -8.10 -9.23 -2.24
C ILE A 31 -8.01 -10.56 -1.49
N PRO A 32 -7.97 -10.56 -0.14
CA PRO A 32 -7.95 -11.79 0.65
C PRO A 32 -9.21 -12.63 0.48
N SER A 33 -9.06 -13.97 0.45
CA SER A 33 -10.20 -14.90 0.37
C SER A 33 -11.19 -14.72 1.52
N THR A 34 -10.72 -14.31 2.70
CA THR A 34 -11.56 -14.03 3.88
C THR A 34 -12.54 -12.89 3.68
N VAL A 35 -12.19 -11.90 2.85
CA VAL A 35 -13.07 -10.79 2.47
C VAL A 35 -13.97 -11.17 1.29
N VAL A 36 -13.41 -11.89 0.31
CA VAL A 36 -14.12 -12.23 -0.93
C VAL A 36 -15.18 -13.31 -0.70
N ARG A 37 -14.89 -14.26 0.19
CA ARG A 37 -15.78 -15.43 0.40
C ARG A 37 -17.19 -15.05 0.83
N PRO A 38 -17.42 -14.20 1.85
CA PRO A 38 -18.77 -13.77 2.21
C PRO A 38 -19.49 -13.06 1.07
N LEU A 39 -18.76 -12.25 0.27
CA LEU A 39 -19.33 -11.55 -0.89
C LEU A 39 -19.78 -12.54 -1.98
N ILE A 40 -18.94 -13.53 -2.30
CA ILE A 40 -19.29 -14.56 -3.31
C ILE A 40 -20.42 -15.47 -2.80
N GLU A 41 -20.40 -15.83 -1.51
CA GLU A 41 -21.47 -16.61 -0.89
C GLU A 41 -22.79 -15.81 -0.90
N GLY A 42 -22.74 -14.49 -0.68
CA GLY A 42 -23.88 -13.58 -0.76
C GLY A 42 -24.53 -13.50 -2.15
N LEU A 43 -23.74 -13.69 -3.23
CA LEU A 43 -24.29 -13.72 -4.61
C LEU A 43 -25.24 -14.90 -4.88
N ARG A 44 -25.29 -15.90 -4.00
CA ARG A 44 -26.26 -17.01 -4.10
C ARG A 44 -27.65 -16.60 -3.63
N ASN A 45 -27.75 -15.53 -2.87
CA ASN A 45 -29.00 -15.02 -2.34
C ASN A 45 -29.53 -13.91 -3.26
N GLU A 46 -30.80 -13.96 -3.52
CA GLU A 46 -31.49 -12.88 -4.24
C GLU A 46 -31.63 -11.67 -3.31
N ALA A 47 -31.00 -10.56 -3.69
CA ALA A 47 -31.07 -9.31 -2.95
C ALA A 47 -32.05 -8.35 -3.64
N ILE A 48 -33.34 -8.48 -3.30
CA ILE A 48 -34.42 -7.63 -3.81
C ILE A 48 -35.06 -6.86 -2.66
N VAL A 49 -35.50 -5.65 -2.96
CA VAL A 49 -36.31 -4.86 -2.05
C VAL A 49 -37.71 -5.44 -2.06
N ARG A 50 -38.19 -5.98 -0.94
CA ARG A 50 -39.53 -6.60 -0.81
C ARG A 50 -40.56 -5.68 -0.20
N ASP A 51 -40.13 -4.64 0.47
CA ASP A 51 -40.98 -3.58 1.02
C ASP A 51 -40.39 -2.20 0.83
N LEU A 52 -41.24 -1.19 0.91
CA LEU A 52 -40.85 0.22 0.75
C LEU A 52 -40.82 0.96 2.08
N GLN A 53 -40.66 0.27 3.21
CA GLN A 53 -40.62 0.90 4.54
C GLN A 53 -39.49 1.91 4.64
N SER A 54 -38.36 1.68 3.95
CA SER A 54 -37.25 2.64 3.90
C SER A 54 -37.66 4.00 3.32
N GLU A 55 -38.54 4.06 2.34
CA GLU A 55 -39.04 5.30 1.77
C GLU A 55 -39.92 6.07 2.76
N ASN A 56 -40.70 5.36 3.60
CA ASN A 56 -41.50 5.97 4.64
C ASN A 56 -40.63 6.51 5.81
N ILE A 57 -39.55 5.82 6.16
CA ILE A 57 -38.64 6.22 7.23
C ILE A 57 -37.72 7.36 6.78
N PHE A 58 -37.30 7.34 5.53
CA PHE A 58 -36.36 8.31 4.94
C PHE A 58 -36.95 8.98 3.68
N PRO A 59 -38.03 9.77 3.80
CA PRO A 59 -38.76 10.31 2.65
C PRO A 59 -37.93 11.31 1.80
N ASN A 60 -36.87 11.85 2.38
CA ASN A 60 -35.98 12.81 1.71
C ASN A 60 -34.77 12.13 1.02
N ILE A 61 -34.64 10.80 1.07
CA ILE A 61 -33.53 10.05 0.46
C ILE A 61 -34.05 9.32 -0.77
N SER A 62 -33.64 9.79 -1.96
CA SER A 62 -33.89 9.10 -3.21
C SER A 62 -32.72 8.16 -3.54
N PRO A 63 -32.92 6.82 -3.59
CA PRO A 63 -31.86 5.88 -3.93
C PRO A 63 -31.31 6.11 -5.33
N MET A 64 -30.01 6.15 -5.47
CA MET A 64 -29.33 6.30 -6.74
C MET A 64 -29.30 4.98 -7.51
N GLY A 65 -29.59 5.02 -8.81
CA GLY A 65 -29.48 3.85 -9.68
C GLY A 65 -28.03 3.35 -9.80
N TYR A 66 -27.84 2.08 -10.17
CA TYR A 66 -26.53 1.41 -10.23
C TYR A 66 -25.49 2.15 -11.08
N ILE A 67 -25.85 2.57 -12.30
CA ILE A 67 -24.89 3.22 -13.21
C ILE A 67 -24.45 4.60 -12.69
N PRO A 68 -25.35 5.51 -12.28
CA PRO A 68 -24.96 6.75 -11.62
C PRO A 68 -24.10 6.53 -10.38
N ALA A 69 -24.46 5.60 -9.49
CA ALA A 69 -23.69 5.29 -8.29
C ALA A 69 -22.27 4.84 -8.59
N VAL A 70 -22.09 3.98 -9.60
CA VAL A 70 -20.75 3.55 -10.05
C VAL A 70 -19.94 4.72 -10.63
N ASN A 71 -20.57 5.60 -11.40
CA ASN A 71 -19.87 6.75 -11.98
C ASN A 71 -19.44 7.72 -10.89
N THR A 72 -20.32 8.07 -9.96
CA THR A 72 -19.98 8.92 -8.81
C THR A 72 -18.83 8.32 -7.99
N ALA A 73 -18.91 7.03 -7.65
CA ALA A 73 -17.83 6.37 -6.92
C ALA A 73 -16.49 6.37 -7.67
N LEU A 74 -16.50 6.25 -9.01
CA LEU A 74 -15.28 6.35 -9.81
C LEU A 74 -14.72 7.78 -9.90
N GLU A 75 -15.61 8.76 -9.88
CA GLU A 75 -15.25 10.19 -9.87
C GLU A 75 -14.65 10.56 -8.51
N ASP A 76 -15.27 10.18 -7.42
CA ASP A 76 -14.74 10.35 -6.05
C ASP A 76 -13.37 9.70 -5.87
N LEU A 77 -13.17 8.51 -6.48
CA LEU A 77 -11.87 7.85 -6.49
C LEU A 77 -10.81 8.66 -7.27
N ARG A 78 -11.19 9.27 -8.40
CA ARG A 78 -10.26 10.10 -9.21
C ARG A 78 -9.89 11.39 -8.53
N GLU A 79 -10.85 12.02 -7.86
CA GLU A 79 -10.68 13.30 -7.17
C GLU A 79 -10.16 13.15 -5.74
N GLY A 80 -9.93 11.92 -5.28
CA GLY A 80 -9.42 11.65 -3.94
C GLY A 80 -10.39 11.97 -2.80
N ARG A 81 -11.69 12.07 -3.10
CA ARG A 81 -12.75 12.33 -2.09
C ARG A 81 -13.11 11.10 -1.25
N ILE A 82 -12.55 9.94 -1.57
CA ILE A 82 -12.79 8.70 -0.80
C ILE A 82 -12.01 8.76 0.50
N GLU A 83 -12.71 8.70 1.63
CA GLU A 83 -12.11 8.71 2.95
C GLU A 83 -11.51 7.34 3.33
N THR A 84 -12.17 6.25 2.94
CA THR A 84 -11.75 4.89 3.26
C THR A 84 -11.85 3.96 2.06
N ALA A 85 -10.93 3.01 1.95
CA ALA A 85 -10.97 1.95 0.95
C ALA A 85 -10.81 0.59 1.63
N TRP A 86 -11.27 -0.48 0.99
CA TRP A 86 -11.09 -1.84 1.52
C TRP A 86 -9.59 -2.17 1.78
N SER A 87 -8.68 -1.56 1.01
CA SER A 87 -7.23 -1.69 1.17
C SER A 87 -6.73 -1.15 2.52
N ASP A 88 -7.49 -0.25 3.15
CA ASP A 88 -7.14 0.37 4.42
C ASP A 88 -7.48 -0.54 5.61
N ALA A 89 -8.30 -1.56 5.39
CA ALA A 89 -8.61 -2.56 6.40
C ALA A 89 -7.33 -3.26 6.90
N LEU A 90 -7.20 -3.41 8.21
CA LEU A 90 -6.09 -4.14 8.80
C LEU A 90 -6.15 -5.60 8.35
N TRP A 91 -5.01 -6.15 7.90
CA TRP A 91 -4.91 -7.55 7.50
C TRP A 91 -5.16 -8.50 8.69
N ARG A 92 -4.75 -8.06 9.88
CA ARG A 92 -4.91 -8.81 11.13
C ARG A 92 -5.40 -7.87 12.22
N PRO A 93 -6.70 -7.77 12.44
CA PRO A 93 -7.27 -6.90 13.46
C PRO A 93 -6.86 -7.29 14.90
N THR A 94 -6.40 -8.53 15.10
CA THR A 94 -5.97 -9.06 16.42
C THR A 94 -4.49 -8.85 16.72
N GLU A 95 -3.66 -8.43 15.76
CA GLU A 95 -2.26 -8.11 16.09
C GLU A 95 -2.17 -6.73 16.73
N VAL A 96 -1.59 -6.70 17.92
CA VAL A 96 -1.26 -5.44 18.61
C VAL A 96 -0.32 -4.63 17.73
N ILE A 97 -0.81 -3.50 17.23
CA ILE A 97 0.01 -2.56 16.45
C ILE A 97 0.98 -1.90 17.43
N THR A 98 2.26 -2.26 17.32
CA THR A 98 3.31 -1.61 18.09
C THR A 98 3.85 -0.43 17.29
N PRO A 99 3.52 0.81 17.62
CA PRO A 99 4.06 1.97 16.94
C PRO A 99 5.57 2.08 17.19
N LEU A 100 6.31 2.67 16.24
CA LEU A 100 7.76 2.81 16.32
C LEU A 100 8.24 3.42 17.67
N ARG A 101 7.50 4.37 18.23
CA ARG A 101 7.82 5.00 19.51
C ARG A 101 7.89 4.02 20.68
N SER A 102 7.11 2.94 20.66
CA SER A 102 7.09 1.91 21.72
C SER A 102 8.25 0.93 21.63
N VAL A 103 8.88 0.79 20.45
CA VAL A 103 9.91 -0.22 20.15
C VAL A 103 11.33 0.31 20.37
N VAL A 104 11.51 1.62 20.48
CA VAL A 104 12.83 2.29 20.65
C VAL A 104 13.62 1.79 21.88
N ARG A 105 12.99 1.11 22.85
CA ARG A 105 13.63 0.56 24.05
C ARG A 105 14.09 -0.90 23.93
N SER A 106 13.81 -1.61 22.84
CA SER A 106 14.00 -3.06 22.72
C SER A 106 14.83 -3.47 21.50
N GLY A 107 16.12 -3.12 21.48
CA GLY A 107 17.09 -3.71 20.55
C GLY A 107 16.75 -3.54 19.06
N LEU A 108 16.43 -2.31 18.62
CA LEU A 108 16.20 -1.99 17.22
C LEU A 108 17.48 -2.10 16.40
N ILE A 109 17.37 -2.67 15.21
CA ILE A 109 18.40 -2.59 14.18
C ILE A 109 18.02 -1.44 13.24
N LEU A 110 18.89 -0.44 13.17
CA LEU A 110 18.74 0.73 12.31
C LEU A 110 19.78 0.69 11.18
N GLU A 111 19.33 0.80 9.96
CA GLU A 111 20.19 0.97 8.79
C GLU A 111 19.84 2.31 8.13
N GLN A 112 20.75 3.28 8.21
CA GLN A 112 20.59 4.64 7.73
C GLN A 112 21.41 4.90 6.47
N ARG A 113 20.84 5.62 5.52
CA ARG A 113 21.50 6.11 4.31
C ARG A 113 21.13 7.55 4.07
N THR A 114 22.11 8.34 3.68
CA THR A 114 21.94 9.76 3.33
C THR A 114 22.51 10.04 1.94
N ARG A 115 21.86 10.93 1.19
CA ARG A 115 22.36 11.44 -0.10
C ARG A 115 21.98 12.89 -0.25
N LYS A 116 22.96 13.70 -0.66
CA LYS A 116 22.74 15.08 -1.08
C LYS A 116 22.13 15.06 -2.49
N ILE A 117 21.15 15.91 -2.75
CA ILE A 117 20.40 15.99 -3.99
C ILE A 117 20.33 17.43 -4.45
N SER A 118 20.66 17.67 -5.72
CA SER A 118 20.53 18.98 -6.36
C SER A 118 19.09 19.23 -6.82
N ALA A 119 18.15 19.13 -5.88
CA ALA A 119 16.73 19.37 -6.11
C ALA A 119 16.08 19.92 -4.85
N SER A 120 14.97 20.60 -5.02
CA SER A 120 14.19 21.19 -3.92
C SER A 120 13.54 20.12 -3.05
N VAL A 121 13.28 20.45 -1.78
CA VAL A 121 12.59 19.56 -0.82
C VAL A 121 11.25 19.03 -1.36
N PRO A 122 10.37 19.85 -1.98
CA PRO A 122 9.12 19.35 -2.56
C PRO A 122 9.34 18.33 -3.68
N SER A 123 10.34 18.52 -4.57
CA SER A 123 10.66 17.59 -5.65
C SER A 123 11.15 16.25 -5.10
N VAL A 124 12.05 16.27 -4.11
CA VAL A 124 12.52 15.06 -3.42
C VAL A 124 11.35 14.33 -2.73
N TYR A 125 10.51 15.07 -2.00
CA TYR A 125 9.33 14.52 -1.33
C TYR A 125 8.37 13.84 -2.33
N LYS A 126 8.03 14.52 -3.41
CA LYS A 126 7.15 14.00 -4.46
C LYS A 126 7.66 12.68 -5.05
N CYS A 127 8.98 12.54 -5.20
CA CYS A 127 9.58 11.30 -5.69
C CYS A 127 9.37 10.14 -4.74
N PHE A 128 9.69 10.25 -3.44
CA PHE A 128 9.49 9.13 -2.54
C PHE A 128 8.02 8.95 -2.12
N ALA A 129 7.21 10.01 -2.12
CA ALA A 129 5.77 9.90 -1.93
C ALA A 129 5.08 9.14 -3.08
N GLY A 130 5.66 9.16 -4.27
CA GLY A 130 5.14 8.46 -5.45
C GLY A 130 5.51 6.99 -5.57
N ILE A 131 6.27 6.41 -4.63
CA ILE A 131 6.70 5.00 -4.66
C ILE A 131 5.50 4.06 -4.50
N GLY A 132 5.58 2.88 -5.11
CA GLY A 132 4.60 1.80 -5.00
C GLY A 132 3.52 1.81 -6.07
N ASP A 133 2.59 0.85 -5.99
CA ASP A 133 1.50 0.62 -6.95
C ASP A 133 2.01 0.55 -8.40
N ARG A 134 1.42 1.33 -9.30
CA ARG A 134 1.77 1.33 -10.75
C ARG A 134 3.17 1.83 -11.04
N ARG A 135 3.72 2.74 -10.23
CA ARG A 135 5.08 3.31 -10.39
C ARG A 135 6.17 2.35 -9.91
N GLY A 136 5.79 1.34 -9.12
CA GLY A 136 6.71 0.36 -8.52
C GLY A 136 7.68 0.99 -7.51
N TRP A 137 8.66 0.21 -7.09
CA TRP A 137 9.68 0.61 -6.09
C TRP A 137 10.94 1.21 -6.72
N TYR A 138 10.87 1.66 -7.97
CA TYR A 138 11.92 2.28 -8.77
C TYR A 138 13.18 1.43 -8.97
N TYR A 139 13.50 0.53 -8.05
CA TYR A 139 14.66 -0.35 -8.14
C TYR A 139 14.29 -1.79 -7.77
N ALA A 140 14.85 -2.74 -8.54
CA ALA A 140 14.68 -4.19 -8.30
C ALA A 140 13.22 -4.62 -8.11
N THR A 141 12.28 -4.09 -8.88
CA THR A 141 10.83 -4.36 -8.78
C THR A 141 10.52 -5.86 -8.77
N VAL A 142 11.31 -6.68 -9.46
CA VAL A 142 11.16 -8.14 -9.47
C VAL A 142 11.36 -8.75 -8.08
N LEU A 143 12.33 -8.25 -7.29
CA LEU A 143 12.55 -8.75 -5.92
C LEU A 143 11.38 -8.37 -5.00
N TRP A 144 10.83 -7.17 -5.14
CA TRP A 144 9.64 -6.76 -4.42
C TRP A 144 8.44 -7.64 -4.79
N GLN A 145 8.27 -7.97 -6.06
CA GLN A 145 7.23 -8.88 -6.54
C GLN A 145 7.42 -10.29 -5.99
N LEU A 146 8.64 -10.83 -6.04
CA LEU A 146 8.98 -12.13 -5.48
C LEU A 146 8.70 -12.18 -3.98
N ARG A 147 9.11 -11.15 -3.25
CA ARG A 147 8.83 -11.02 -1.81
C ARG A 147 7.32 -11.01 -1.53
N GLY A 148 6.56 -10.25 -2.31
CA GLY A 148 5.09 -10.22 -2.19
C GLY A 148 4.44 -11.57 -2.49
N TRP A 149 4.97 -12.32 -3.45
CA TRP A 149 4.51 -13.67 -3.78
C TRP A 149 4.80 -14.66 -2.64
N ILE A 150 6.02 -14.65 -2.09
CA ILE A 150 6.39 -15.47 -0.92
C ILE A 150 5.49 -15.12 0.28
N ASP A 151 5.26 -13.83 0.54
CA ASP A 151 4.38 -13.40 1.62
C ASP A 151 2.95 -13.94 1.47
N ARG A 152 2.43 -13.94 0.24
CA ARG A 152 1.13 -14.51 -0.08
C ARG A 152 1.07 -16.01 0.15
N LEU A 153 2.10 -16.76 -0.22
CA LEU A 153 2.22 -18.20 0.05
C LEU A 153 2.18 -18.48 1.56
N LEU A 154 2.82 -17.63 2.35
CA LEU A 154 2.81 -17.72 3.82
C LEU A 154 1.50 -17.20 4.45
N GLY A 155 0.51 -16.82 3.64
CA GLY A 155 -0.76 -16.27 4.08
C GLY A 155 -0.66 -14.83 4.60
N GLY A 156 0.28 -14.05 4.08
CA GLY A 156 0.42 -12.62 4.32
C GLY A 156 -0.38 -11.78 3.31
N THR A 157 -0.13 -10.46 3.31
CA THR A 157 -0.86 -9.49 2.48
C THR A 157 -0.50 -9.57 1.00
N GLY A 158 0.72 -10.01 0.68
CA GLY A 158 1.26 -9.95 -0.67
C GLY A 158 1.51 -8.52 -1.17
N LEU A 159 1.82 -8.41 -2.47
CA LEU A 159 2.00 -7.13 -3.14
C LEU A 159 0.67 -6.68 -3.78
N ARG A 160 0.52 -5.37 -3.99
CA ARG A 160 -0.59 -4.73 -4.73
C ARG A 160 -1.96 -4.79 -4.03
N ARG A 161 -2.03 -4.23 -2.85
CA ARG A 161 -3.33 -3.91 -2.22
C ARG A 161 -4.08 -2.77 -2.91
N GLY A 162 -3.39 -2.02 -3.75
CA GLY A 162 -3.87 -0.81 -4.38
C GLY A 162 -3.57 0.43 -3.54
N ARG A 163 -3.42 1.55 -4.20
CA ARG A 163 -3.20 2.86 -3.59
C ARG A 163 -4.48 3.69 -3.74
N ARG A 164 -4.87 4.41 -2.69
CA ARG A 164 -6.06 5.29 -2.70
C ARG A 164 -5.91 6.40 -3.73
N HIS A 165 -4.80 7.13 -3.69
CA HIS A 165 -4.50 8.24 -4.59
C HIS A 165 -3.03 8.18 -5.06
N PRO A 166 -2.71 8.48 -6.34
CA PRO A 166 -1.36 8.31 -6.89
C PRO A 166 -0.31 9.26 -6.29
N ASP A 167 -0.70 10.43 -5.81
CA ASP A 167 0.23 11.47 -5.34
C ASP A 167 -0.07 11.95 -3.91
N ASP A 168 -1.25 11.67 -3.35
CA ASP A 168 -1.63 12.04 -1.99
C ASP A 168 -1.58 10.81 -1.08
N LEU A 169 -0.84 10.93 0.03
CA LEU A 169 -0.72 9.92 1.07
C LEU A 169 -1.29 10.45 2.37
N ARG A 170 -2.04 9.59 3.06
CA ARG A 170 -2.55 9.86 4.40
C ARG A 170 -2.11 8.74 5.35
N VAL A 171 -2.06 9.05 6.63
CA VAL A 171 -1.85 8.04 7.67
C VAL A 171 -2.96 6.99 7.56
N GLY A 172 -2.57 5.72 7.56
CA GLY A 172 -3.48 4.60 7.34
C GLY A 172 -3.54 4.08 5.90
N ASP A 173 -3.13 4.86 4.88
CA ASP A 173 -3.08 4.41 3.49
C ASP A 173 -2.15 3.18 3.34
N VAL A 174 -2.45 2.34 2.36
CA VAL A 174 -1.66 1.15 2.06
C VAL A 174 -0.87 1.34 0.77
N LEU A 175 0.42 1.02 0.84
CA LEU A 175 1.37 0.98 -0.27
C LEU A 175 1.92 -0.43 -0.41
N ASP A 176 1.38 -1.23 -1.34
CA ASP A 176 1.73 -2.63 -1.52
C ASP A 176 1.54 -3.44 -0.22
N PHE A 177 2.60 -3.82 0.48
CA PHE A 177 2.57 -4.48 1.78
C PHE A 177 2.97 -3.57 2.94
N TRP A 178 3.05 -2.27 2.70
CA TRP A 178 3.35 -1.26 3.69
C TRP A 178 2.12 -0.46 4.06
N ARG A 179 2.03 -0.05 5.31
CA ARG A 179 1.03 0.92 5.78
C ARG A 179 1.72 2.23 6.13
N VAL A 180 1.14 3.32 5.68
CA VAL A 180 1.57 4.67 6.05
C VAL A 180 1.27 4.90 7.52
N GLU A 181 2.30 5.11 8.33
CA GLU A 181 2.20 5.34 9.78
C GLU A 181 2.35 6.82 10.14
N ASP A 182 3.14 7.57 9.37
CA ASP A 182 3.36 8.99 9.58
C ASP A 182 3.62 9.70 8.24
N VAL A 183 3.00 10.85 8.07
CA VAL A 183 3.17 11.73 6.89
C VAL A 183 3.32 13.15 7.37
N GLN A 184 4.43 13.78 7.01
CA GLN A 184 4.66 15.20 7.17
C GLN A 184 4.99 15.78 5.80
N GLN A 185 4.08 16.58 5.28
CA GLN A 185 4.18 17.14 3.93
C GLN A 185 5.54 17.81 3.69
N ASN A 186 6.17 17.51 2.56
CA ASN A 186 7.50 17.96 2.17
C ASN A 186 8.62 17.63 3.16
N HIS A 187 8.42 16.71 4.09
CA HIS A 187 9.43 16.38 5.09
C HIS A 187 9.62 14.87 5.28
N LEU A 188 8.56 14.12 5.64
CA LEU A 188 8.70 12.75 6.09
C LEU A 188 7.55 11.86 5.64
N ILE A 189 7.89 10.62 5.26
CA ILE A 189 6.95 9.51 5.18
C ILE A 189 7.55 8.32 5.93
N ARG A 190 6.76 7.74 6.85
CA ARG A 190 7.10 6.49 7.53
C ARG A 190 6.10 5.42 7.18
N LEU A 191 6.62 4.28 6.75
CA LEU A 191 5.85 3.12 6.35
C LEU A 191 6.16 1.97 7.31
N ARG A 192 5.12 1.26 7.78
CA ARG A 192 5.23 0.05 8.59
C ARG A 192 4.91 -1.16 7.72
N ALA A 193 5.73 -2.19 7.81
CA ALA A 193 5.49 -3.44 7.11
C ALA A 193 4.28 -4.20 7.70
N GLU A 194 3.39 -4.68 6.84
CA GLU A 194 2.28 -5.57 7.19
C GLU A 194 2.49 -7.00 6.66
N MET A 195 3.60 -7.25 5.97
CA MET A 195 4.01 -8.60 5.58
C MET A 195 4.38 -9.45 6.80
N LYS A 196 4.34 -10.77 6.64
CA LYS A 196 4.78 -11.70 7.67
C LYS A 196 6.29 -11.65 7.83
N LEU A 197 6.73 -11.18 8.99
CA LEU A 197 8.13 -11.06 9.39
C LEU A 197 8.33 -11.66 10.78
N PRO A 198 9.51 -12.19 11.09
CA PRO A 198 9.88 -12.57 12.45
C PRO A 198 10.31 -11.32 13.26
N GLY A 199 9.48 -10.28 13.23
CA GLY A 199 9.71 -8.98 13.84
C GLY A 199 8.79 -7.92 13.26
N ASN A 200 9.03 -6.66 13.62
CA ASN A 200 8.38 -5.50 13.01
C ASN A 200 9.39 -4.72 12.18
N ALA A 201 8.99 -4.19 11.03
CA ALA A 201 9.85 -3.42 10.15
C ALA A 201 9.22 -2.09 9.76
N TRP A 202 10.06 -1.07 9.64
CA TRP A 202 9.68 0.24 9.13
C TRP A 202 10.69 0.70 8.08
N ILE A 203 10.20 1.47 7.13
CA ILE A 203 11.02 2.26 6.21
C ILE A 203 10.58 3.71 6.33
N GLN A 204 11.54 4.61 6.47
CA GLN A 204 11.27 6.03 6.64
C GLN A 204 12.13 6.83 5.66
N PHE A 205 11.48 7.71 4.93
CA PHE A 205 12.10 8.69 4.05
C PHE A 205 11.97 10.07 4.67
N LYS A 206 13.05 10.85 4.62
CA LYS A 206 13.04 12.26 4.99
C LYS A 206 13.72 13.09 3.92
N SER A 207 13.16 14.26 3.66
CA SER A 207 13.80 15.32 2.90
C SER A 207 14.12 16.48 3.83
N ILE A 208 15.38 16.90 3.86
CA ILE A 208 15.90 17.92 4.78
C ILE A 208 16.50 19.04 3.93
N PRO A 209 16.03 20.29 4.08
CA PRO A 209 16.60 21.41 3.33
C PRO A 209 18.05 21.66 3.74
N GLN A 210 18.90 22.06 2.80
CA GLN A 210 20.25 22.49 3.02
C GLN A 210 20.38 24.01 2.77
N ILE A 211 21.36 24.64 3.41
CA ILE A 211 21.58 26.09 3.33
C ILE A 211 21.87 26.55 1.90
N ASP A 212 22.47 25.68 1.07
CA ASP A 212 22.84 25.95 -0.32
C ASP A 212 21.73 25.73 -1.33
N GLY A 213 20.48 25.60 -0.88
CA GLY A 213 19.32 25.36 -1.75
C GLY A 213 19.16 23.92 -2.22
N THR A 214 20.09 23.03 -1.90
CA THR A 214 19.98 21.59 -2.15
C THR A 214 19.16 20.90 -1.06
N SER A 215 18.92 19.61 -1.21
CA SER A 215 18.23 18.79 -0.20
C SER A 215 19.09 17.59 0.22
N MET A 216 18.91 17.13 1.44
CA MET A 216 19.41 15.85 1.92
C MET A 216 18.28 14.84 2.00
N LEU A 217 18.37 13.75 1.25
CA LEU A 217 17.50 12.59 1.40
C LEU A 217 18.08 11.65 2.46
N GLU A 218 17.30 11.33 3.47
CA GLU A 218 17.61 10.33 4.48
C GLU A 218 16.63 9.15 4.35
N LEU A 219 17.16 7.95 4.20
CA LEU A 219 16.45 6.68 4.19
C LEU A 219 16.83 5.88 5.42
N ASN A 220 15.88 5.63 6.31
CA ASN A 220 16.03 4.77 7.48
C ASN A 220 15.24 3.49 7.30
N VAL A 221 15.92 2.35 7.41
CA VAL A 221 15.28 1.03 7.50
C VAL A 221 15.45 0.54 8.93
N ILE A 222 14.33 0.29 9.58
CA ILE A 222 14.27 -0.01 11.01
C ILE A 222 13.65 -1.40 11.16
N PHE A 223 14.28 -2.25 11.96
CA PHE A 223 13.78 -3.59 12.24
C PHE A 223 13.84 -3.90 13.74
N ALA A 224 12.73 -4.36 14.26
CA ALA A 224 12.58 -4.87 15.63
C ALA A 224 12.48 -6.40 15.58
N PRO A 225 13.58 -7.15 15.75
CA PRO A 225 13.56 -8.61 15.67
C PRO A 225 12.76 -9.22 16.83
N LYS A 226 12.00 -10.28 16.54
CA LYS A 226 11.39 -11.14 17.56
C LYS A 226 12.29 -12.36 17.80
N GLY A 227 13.11 -12.29 18.84
CA GLY A 227 14.02 -13.38 19.23
C GLY A 227 15.09 -13.70 18.18
N LEU A 228 15.69 -14.88 18.32
CA LEU A 228 16.80 -15.33 17.49
C LEU A 228 16.42 -15.45 16.00
N LEU A 229 15.21 -15.92 15.72
CA LEU A 229 14.73 -16.05 14.32
C LEU A 229 14.67 -14.69 13.63
N GLY A 230 14.30 -13.62 14.33
CA GLY A 230 14.31 -12.27 13.79
C GLY A 230 15.73 -11.79 13.46
N LEU A 231 16.69 -12.07 14.32
CA LEU A 231 18.11 -11.74 14.08
C LEU A 231 18.67 -12.52 12.89
N LEU A 232 18.46 -13.83 12.83
CA LEU A 232 18.90 -14.66 11.72
C LEU A 232 18.31 -14.19 10.39
N TYR A 233 17.01 -13.90 10.38
CA TYR A 233 16.31 -13.34 9.22
C TYR A 233 16.97 -12.04 8.74
N TRP A 234 17.23 -11.10 9.64
CA TRP A 234 17.83 -9.82 9.28
C TRP A 234 19.23 -9.98 8.71
N TYR A 235 20.11 -10.69 9.42
CA TYR A 235 21.50 -10.83 8.99
C TYR A 235 21.66 -11.67 7.72
N SER A 236 20.83 -12.68 7.49
CA SER A 236 20.85 -13.45 6.24
C SER A 236 20.46 -12.62 5.02
N LEU A 237 19.55 -11.65 5.19
CA LEU A 237 19.10 -10.77 4.12
C LEU A 237 19.88 -9.44 4.02
N SER A 238 20.77 -9.15 4.98
CA SER A 238 21.52 -7.89 5.04
C SER A 238 22.27 -7.55 3.75
N PRO A 239 22.95 -8.47 3.03
CA PRO A 239 23.62 -8.14 1.77
C PRO A 239 22.62 -7.71 0.69
N ILE A 240 21.46 -8.39 0.61
CA ILE A 240 20.39 -8.07 -0.34
C ILE A 240 19.77 -6.72 0.01
N HIS A 241 19.50 -6.46 1.30
CA HIS A 241 18.98 -5.19 1.78
C HIS A 241 19.91 -4.02 1.43
N ARG A 242 21.22 -4.16 1.66
CA ARG A 242 22.19 -3.13 1.30
C ARG A 242 22.15 -2.78 -0.18
N TRP A 243 22.17 -3.79 -1.03
CA TRP A 243 22.12 -3.61 -2.48
C TRP A 243 20.79 -2.96 -2.90
N LEU A 244 19.67 -3.48 -2.41
CA LEU A 244 18.31 -3.03 -2.73
C LEU A 244 18.08 -1.57 -2.33
N PHE A 245 18.39 -1.21 -1.09
CA PHE A 245 18.17 0.15 -0.59
C PHE A 245 19.17 1.17 -1.12
N ASN A 246 20.40 0.76 -1.46
CA ASN A 246 21.34 1.63 -2.18
C ASN A 246 20.81 1.95 -3.59
N GLY A 247 20.32 0.96 -4.31
CA GLY A 247 19.70 1.19 -5.62
C GLY A 247 18.44 2.04 -5.52
N LEU A 248 17.60 1.81 -4.52
CA LEU A 248 16.38 2.59 -4.29
C LEU A 248 16.70 4.08 -4.07
N ILE A 249 17.62 4.40 -3.15
CA ILE A 249 17.98 5.79 -2.86
C ILE A 249 18.59 6.48 -4.08
N GLN A 250 19.43 5.79 -4.87
CA GLN A 250 20.00 6.32 -6.11
C GLN A 250 18.92 6.64 -7.15
N GLN A 251 17.92 5.80 -7.29
CA GLN A 251 16.80 6.04 -8.22
C GLN A 251 15.90 7.21 -7.78
N ILE A 252 15.73 7.40 -6.47
CA ILE A 252 15.00 8.57 -5.95
C ILE A 252 15.80 9.85 -6.26
N VAL A 253 17.13 9.86 -6.02
CA VAL A 253 18.00 10.98 -6.34
C VAL A 253 17.87 11.35 -7.81
N LYS A 254 18.12 10.39 -8.71
CA LYS A 254 18.05 10.60 -10.15
C LYS A 254 16.70 11.20 -10.59
N ARG A 255 15.58 10.63 -10.11
CA ARG A 255 14.24 11.12 -10.46
C ARG A 255 13.94 12.51 -9.91
N ALA A 256 14.42 12.82 -8.71
CA ALA A 256 14.23 14.13 -8.11
C ALA A 256 14.98 15.22 -8.90
N GLU A 257 16.22 14.95 -9.31
CA GLU A 257 17.03 15.86 -10.13
C GLU A 257 16.48 16.02 -11.55
N GLU A 258 15.93 14.94 -12.15
CA GLU A 258 15.27 14.99 -13.47
C GLU A 258 13.93 15.75 -13.44
N SER A 259 13.24 15.78 -12.30
CA SER A 259 11.95 16.45 -12.13
C SER A 259 12.05 17.92 -11.71
N GLU A 260 13.26 18.37 -11.36
CA GLU A 260 13.49 19.76 -10.97
C GLU A 260 13.37 20.66 -12.22
N PRO A 261 12.58 21.75 -12.16
CA PRO A 261 12.52 22.71 -13.26
C PRO A 261 13.93 23.27 -13.53
N ARG A 262 14.40 23.12 -14.76
CA ARG A 262 15.64 23.80 -15.17
C ARG A 262 15.40 25.31 -15.17
N THR A 263 15.89 26.00 -14.19
CA THR A 263 15.94 27.48 -14.14
C THR A 263 16.86 28.03 -15.18
#